data_43fe91d874573cf74ac200034731ba65
#
_entry.id   43fe91d874573cf74ac200034731ba65
#
_cell.length_a   1.000
_cell.length_b   1.000
_cell.length_c   1.000
_cell.angle_alpha   90.00
_cell.angle_beta   90.00
_cell.angle_gamma   90.00
#
_symmetry.space_group_name_H-M   'P 1'
#
loop_
_entity.id
_entity.type
_entity.pdbx_description
1 polymer ?
#
loop_
_entity_poly.entity_id
_entity_poly.type
_entity_poly.pdbx_seq_one_letter_code
_entity_poly.pdbx_strand_id
1 'polypeptide(L)'
;MSLLVYAGSAQFITVSMLASHSPLLSIVFSTFLVNSRMILMSMTIAPYFKKNRLLQNLLIGTLLTDESFALGMNKLNYTGQKLNFRWMNTANWISYLTWVGSSLVGALLGNFITDPKKFGLDFAIVAMFIGLLYLQVISDRNTSKRLQLILIGLTLILVYVGLIFIPSNLVIVVVTLIGCGLGVWIKHAFF
;
A
#
# COMPACT_ATOMS: atom_id res chain seq x y z
N MET A 1 -11.48 -13.07 7.50
CA MET A 1 -10.82 -12.24 6.47
C MET A 1 -9.33 -12.10 6.73
N SER A 2 -8.89 -11.65 7.89
CA SER A 2 -7.44 -11.38 8.16
C SER A 2 -6.49 -12.58 7.96
N LEU A 3 -6.96 -13.82 8.14
CA LEU A 3 -6.17 -15.04 7.89
C LEU A 3 -5.99 -15.37 6.41
N LEU A 4 -7.03 -15.18 5.58
CA LEU A 4 -7.03 -15.65 4.19
C LEU A 4 -6.77 -14.53 3.19
N VAL A 5 -7.25 -13.34 3.44
CA VAL A 5 -7.17 -12.23 2.48
C VAL A 5 -5.90 -11.39 2.68
N TYR A 6 -5.49 -11.18 3.91
CA TYR A 6 -4.28 -10.44 4.30
C TYR A 6 -4.06 -9.14 3.50
N ALA A 7 -5.11 -8.38 3.29
CA ALA A 7 -5.07 -7.11 2.55
C ALA A 7 -5.89 -6.06 3.31
N GLY A 8 -5.23 -5.30 4.20
CA GLY A 8 -5.87 -4.41 5.16
C GLY A 8 -6.86 -3.42 4.54
N SER A 9 -6.42 -2.60 3.59
CA SER A 9 -7.29 -1.62 2.92
C SER A 9 -8.46 -2.26 2.17
N ALA A 10 -8.23 -3.40 1.52
CA ALA A 10 -9.28 -4.14 0.83
C ALA A 10 -10.32 -4.70 1.79
N GLN A 11 -9.92 -5.16 2.98
CA GLN A 11 -10.84 -5.64 4.01
C GLN A 11 -11.78 -4.52 4.49
N PHE A 12 -11.24 -3.33 4.78
CA PHE A 12 -12.03 -2.18 5.20
C PHE A 12 -13.04 -1.76 4.13
N ILE A 13 -12.62 -1.67 2.87
CA ILE A 13 -13.50 -1.33 1.75
C ILE A 13 -14.58 -2.40 1.58
N THR A 14 -14.22 -3.68 1.58
CA THR A 14 -15.17 -4.78 1.42
C THR A 14 -16.22 -4.76 2.52
N VAL A 15 -15.81 -4.62 3.80
CA VAL A 15 -16.74 -4.57 4.94
C VAL A 15 -17.65 -3.34 4.85
N SER A 16 -17.11 -2.17 4.54
CA SER A 16 -17.87 -0.93 4.38
C SER A 16 -18.91 -1.03 3.27
N MET A 17 -18.54 -1.57 2.10
CA MET A 17 -19.45 -1.74 0.97
C MET A 17 -20.51 -2.82 1.22
N LEU A 18 -20.16 -3.90 1.94
CA LEU A 18 -21.15 -4.90 2.37
C LEU A 18 -22.16 -4.30 3.35
N ALA A 19 -21.70 -3.51 4.31
CA ALA A 19 -22.57 -2.84 5.27
C ALA A 19 -23.53 -1.82 4.61
N SER A 20 -23.10 -1.20 3.50
CA SER A 20 -23.93 -0.30 2.69
C SER A 20 -24.77 -1.00 1.63
N HIS A 21 -24.86 -2.34 1.66
CA HIS A 21 -25.62 -3.15 0.68
C HIS A 21 -25.24 -2.87 -0.79
N SER A 22 -23.98 -2.56 -1.07
CA SER A 22 -23.51 -2.31 -2.43
C SER A 22 -23.57 -3.56 -3.29
N PRO A 23 -23.77 -3.43 -4.65
CA PRO A 23 -23.76 -4.57 -5.55
C PRO A 23 -22.43 -5.35 -5.50
N LEU A 24 -22.48 -6.68 -5.52
CA LEU A 24 -21.30 -7.55 -5.44
C LEU A 24 -20.23 -7.20 -6.51
N LEU A 25 -20.67 -6.89 -7.73
CA LEU A 25 -19.75 -6.52 -8.82
C LEU A 25 -18.95 -5.25 -8.47
N SER A 26 -19.59 -4.26 -7.85
CA SER A 26 -18.91 -3.03 -7.41
C SER A 26 -17.89 -3.31 -6.31
N ILE A 27 -18.21 -4.23 -5.38
CA ILE A 27 -17.28 -4.65 -4.31
C ILE A 27 -16.05 -5.32 -4.91
N VAL A 28 -16.24 -6.28 -5.82
CA VAL A 28 -15.15 -7.00 -6.50
C VAL A 28 -14.26 -6.02 -7.27
N PHE A 29 -14.87 -5.12 -8.03
CA PHE A 29 -14.14 -4.15 -8.84
C PHE A 29 -13.34 -3.16 -7.99
N SER A 30 -13.96 -2.59 -6.96
CA SER A 30 -13.29 -1.67 -6.03
C SER A 30 -12.13 -2.35 -5.28
N THR A 31 -12.35 -3.57 -4.79
CA THR A 31 -11.32 -4.37 -4.12
C THR A 31 -10.14 -4.68 -5.05
N PHE A 32 -10.42 -5.05 -6.30
CA PHE A 32 -9.40 -5.29 -7.32
C PHE A 32 -8.58 -4.01 -7.60
N LEU A 33 -9.25 -2.88 -7.80
CA LEU A 33 -8.57 -1.60 -8.07
C LEU A 33 -7.63 -1.19 -6.93
N VAL A 34 -8.09 -1.30 -5.71
CA VAL A 34 -7.27 -0.95 -4.54
C VAL A 34 -6.07 -1.88 -4.39
N ASN A 35 -6.26 -3.17 -4.66
CA ASN A 35 -5.17 -4.15 -4.60
C ASN A 35 -4.25 -4.12 -5.83
N SER A 36 -4.59 -3.46 -6.92
CA SER A 36 -3.74 -3.36 -8.12
C SER A 36 -2.36 -2.78 -7.82
N ARG A 37 -2.23 -1.94 -6.81
CA ARG A 37 -0.94 -1.43 -6.31
C ARG A 37 0.02 -2.55 -5.86
N MET A 38 -0.50 -3.69 -5.35
CA MET A 38 0.32 -4.84 -4.96
C MET A 38 1.07 -5.43 -6.16
N ILE A 39 0.48 -5.37 -7.36
CA ILE A 39 1.12 -5.79 -8.61
C ILE A 39 2.36 -4.91 -8.86
N LEU A 40 2.22 -3.60 -8.75
CA LEU A 40 3.33 -2.65 -8.95
C LEU A 40 4.44 -2.84 -7.92
N MET A 41 4.09 -3.03 -6.65
CA MET A 41 5.08 -3.30 -5.59
C MET A 41 5.80 -4.62 -5.82
N SER A 42 5.09 -5.67 -6.20
CA SER A 42 5.68 -6.97 -6.54
C SER A 42 6.62 -6.88 -7.73
N MET A 43 6.23 -6.14 -8.78
CA MET A 43 7.11 -5.89 -9.94
C MET A 43 8.38 -5.13 -9.56
N THR A 44 8.28 -4.18 -8.64
CA THR A 44 9.42 -3.37 -8.17
C THR A 44 10.42 -4.20 -7.37
N ILE A 45 9.94 -5.14 -6.55
CA ILE A 45 10.83 -5.94 -5.69
C ILE A 45 11.33 -7.22 -6.38
N ALA A 46 10.63 -7.74 -7.39
CA ALA A 46 10.94 -8.97 -8.10
C ALA A 46 12.39 -9.06 -8.66
N PRO A 47 12.99 -7.98 -9.22
CA PRO A 47 14.36 -8.02 -9.73
C PRO A 47 15.40 -8.46 -8.71
N TYR A 48 15.18 -8.17 -7.42
CA TYR A 48 16.13 -8.53 -6.35
C TYR A 48 16.08 -10.01 -5.97
N PHE A 49 15.03 -10.73 -6.40
CA PHE A 49 14.80 -12.14 -6.09
C PHE A 49 14.89 -13.07 -7.33
N LYS A 50 15.44 -12.58 -8.45
CA LYS A 50 15.56 -13.36 -9.71
C LYS A 50 16.28 -14.71 -9.55
N LYS A 51 17.22 -14.80 -8.61
CA LYS A 51 18.01 -16.02 -8.35
C LYS A 51 17.34 -17.02 -7.42
N ASN A 52 16.20 -16.68 -6.85
CA ASN A 52 15.48 -17.52 -5.90
C ASN A 52 14.60 -18.55 -6.63
N ARG A 53 14.24 -19.62 -5.91
CA ARG A 53 13.29 -20.62 -6.41
C ARG A 53 11.88 -20.04 -6.52
N LEU A 54 11.08 -20.56 -7.45
CA LEU A 54 9.71 -20.10 -7.67
C LEU A 54 8.87 -20.07 -6.38
N LEU A 55 8.94 -21.15 -5.56
CA LEU A 55 8.23 -21.21 -4.27
C LEU A 55 8.64 -20.09 -3.31
N GLN A 56 9.91 -19.73 -3.28
CA GLN A 56 10.39 -18.62 -2.45
C GLN A 56 9.81 -17.28 -2.91
N ASN A 57 9.75 -17.06 -4.22
CA ASN A 57 9.17 -15.86 -4.79
C ASN A 57 7.65 -15.79 -4.58
N LEU A 58 6.96 -16.92 -4.67
CA LEU A 58 5.54 -17.01 -4.34
C LEU A 58 5.27 -16.67 -2.87
N LEU A 59 6.08 -17.20 -1.93
CA LEU A 59 5.95 -16.88 -0.50
C LEU A 59 6.18 -15.40 -0.21
N ILE A 60 7.14 -14.76 -0.88
CA ILE A 60 7.34 -13.31 -0.74
C ILE A 60 6.12 -12.56 -1.27
N GLY A 61 5.65 -12.91 -2.47
CA GLY A 61 4.56 -12.20 -3.12
C GLY A 61 3.22 -12.32 -2.40
N THR A 62 2.90 -13.50 -1.85
CA THR A 62 1.64 -13.73 -1.12
C THR A 62 1.59 -13.03 0.23
N LEU A 63 2.74 -12.81 0.88
CA LEU A 63 2.83 -12.15 2.18
C LEU A 63 3.33 -10.70 2.09
N LEU A 64 3.46 -10.17 0.87
CA LEU A 64 3.89 -8.78 0.68
C LEU A 64 2.78 -7.82 1.07
N THR A 65 3.13 -6.81 1.87
CA THR A 65 2.26 -5.69 2.24
C THR A 65 2.97 -4.36 2.01
N ASP A 66 2.25 -3.25 2.16
CA ASP A 66 2.83 -1.90 2.05
C ASP A 66 3.99 -1.71 3.04
N GLU A 67 3.81 -2.19 4.28
CA GLU A 67 4.80 -2.08 5.35
C GLU A 67 6.03 -2.92 5.07
N SER A 68 5.84 -4.18 4.68
CA SER A 68 6.97 -5.07 4.38
C SER A 68 7.71 -4.65 3.11
N PHE A 69 6.99 -4.09 2.12
CA PHE A 69 7.59 -3.46 0.95
C PHE A 69 8.43 -2.25 1.33
N ALA A 70 7.89 -1.34 2.15
CA ALA A 70 8.61 -0.16 2.63
C ALA A 70 9.87 -0.54 3.42
N LEU A 71 9.80 -1.56 4.28
CA LEU A 71 10.96 -2.11 4.98
C LEU A 71 12.01 -2.69 4.02
N GLY A 72 11.57 -3.42 3.00
CA GLY A 72 12.43 -3.99 1.97
C GLY A 72 13.15 -2.91 1.17
N MET A 73 12.44 -1.88 0.71
CA MET A 73 13.00 -0.75 -0.02
C MET A 73 13.96 0.06 0.86
N ASN A 74 13.62 0.29 2.12
CA ASN A 74 14.50 0.94 3.07
C ASN A 74 15.81 0.15 3.23
N LYS A 75 15.73 -1.17 3.44
CA LYS A 75 16.92 -2.02 3.53
C LYS A 75 17.79 -1.94 2.28
N LEU A 76 17.21 -1.94 1.09
CA LEU A 76 17.94 -1.79 -0.16
C LEU A 76 18.77 -0.50 -0.20
N ASN A 77 18.20 0.60 0.29
CA ASN A 77 18.87 1.89 0.32
C ASN A 77 20.06 1.93 1.30
N TYR A 78 19.99 1.18 2.41
CA TYR A 78 21.06 1.17 3.43
C TYR A 78 22.09 0.06 3.24
N THR A 79 21.79 -1.02 2.51
CA THR A 79 22.67 -2.18 2.36
C THR A 79 23.28 -2.34 0.97
N GLY A 80 23.37 -1.26 0.19
CA GLY A 80 23.96 -1.30 -1.13
C GLY A 80 23.23 -2.25 -2.10
N GLN A 81 21.91 -2.17 -2.13
CA GLN A 81 21.03 -2.93 -3.04
C GLN A 81 20.99 -4.45 -2.78
N LYS A 82 21.25 -4.89 -1.56
CA LYS A 82 21.19 -6.32 -1.20
C LYS A 82 19.95 -6.65 -0.39
N LEU A 83 19.06 -7.45 -0.96
CA LEU A 83 17.89 -8.01 -0.28
C LEU A 83 17.97 -9.54 -0.30
N ASN A 84 17.84 -10.15 0.90
CA ASN A 84 17.92 -11.60 1.06
C ASN A 84 16.53 -12.19 1.31
N PHE A 85 16.23 -13.34 0.68
CA PHE A 85 14.99 -14.08 0.89
C PHE A 85 14.69 -14.32 2.37
N ARG A 86 15.64 -14.82 3.15
CA ARG A 86 15.42 -15.14 4.57
C ARG A 86 14.94 -13.91 5.34
N TRP A 87 15.58 -12.79 5.14
CA TRP A 87 15.23 -11.56 5.84
C TRP A 87 13.83 -11.07 5.44
N MET A 88 13.55 -11.02 4.14
CA MET A 88 12.26 -10.55 3.63
C MET A 88 11.12 -11.47 4.07
N ASN A 89 11.33 -12.78 3.99
CA ASN A 89 10.34 -13.77 4.42
C ASN A 89 10.08 -13.68 5.93
N THR A 90 11.12 -13.47 6.76
CA THR A 90 10.95 -13.27 8.22
C THR A 90 10.16 -11.99 8.50
N ALA A 91 10.46 -10.88 7.83
CA ALA A 91 9.70 -9.64 7.96
C ALA A 91 8.22 -9.85 7.60
N ASN A 92 7.95 -10.51 6.48
CA ASN A 92 6.59 -10.83 6.03
C ASN A 92 5.84 -11.71 7.06
N TRP A 93 6.48 -12.75 7.60
CA TRP A 93 5.85 -13.62 8.61
C TRP A 93 5.55 -12.89 9.90
N ILE A 94 6.47 -12.05 10.39
CA ILE A 94 6.22 -11.23 11.57
C ILE A 94 5.06 -10.28 11.33
N SER A 95 5.03 -9.60 10.18
CA SER A 95 3.94 -8.71 9.81
C SER A 95 2.59 -9.44 9.74
N TYR A 96 2.57 -10.64 9.14
CA TYR A 96 1.37 -11.46 9.05
C TYR A 96 0.85 -11.88 10.44
N LEU A 97 1.72 -12.41 11.29
CA LEU A 97 1.34 -12.83 12.65
C LEU A 97 0.86 -11.67 13.50
N THR A 98 1.52 -10.52 13.38
CA THR A 98 1.10 -9.29 14.06
C THR A 98 -0.27 -8.84 13.59
N TRP A 99 -0.52 -8.86 12.27
CA TRP A 99 -1.82 -8.50 11.69
C TRP A 99 -2.94 -9.41 12.18
N VAL A 100 -2.74 -10.72 12.14
CA VAL A 100 -3.72 -11.71 12.62
C VAL A 100 -3.95 -11.54 14.12
N GLY A 101 -2.88 -11.42 14.90
CA GLY A 101 -2.96 -11.23 16.35
C GLY A 101 -3.68 -9.94 16.73
N SER A 102 -3.34 -8.81 16.10
CA SER A 102 -4.01 -7.53 16.36
C SER A 102 -5.47 -7.53 15.94
N SER A 103 -5.81 -8.22 14.83
CA SER A 103 -7.21 -8.40 14.41
C SER A 103 -8.01 -9.19 15.43
N LEU A 104 -7.43 -10.24 16.01
CA LEU A 104 -8.07 -11.05 17.05
C LEU A 104 -8.27 -10.23 18.33
N VAL A 105 -7.23 -9.54 18.79
CA VAL A 105 -7.31 -8.66 19.97
C VAL A 105 -8.33 -7.54 19.74
N GLY A 106 -8.31 -6.90 18.56
CA GLY A 106 -9.28 -5.86 18.20
C GLY A 106 -10.72 -6.37 18.18
N ALA A 107 -10.95 -7.60 17.70
CA ALA A 107 -12.29 -8.20 17.71
C ALA A 107 -12.77 -8.50 19.14
N LEU A 108 -11.89 -8.95 20.03
CA LEU A 108 -12.23 -9.21 21.43
C LEU A 108 -12.50 -7.92 22.21
N LEU A 109 -11.68 -6.89 21.98
CA LEU A 109 -11.80 -5.60 22.66
C LEU A 109 -12.85 -4.68 22.05
N GLY A 110 -13.26 -4.93 20.80
CA GLY A 110 -14.23 -4.08 20.08
C GLY A 110 -15.57 -3.94 20.79
N ASN A 111 -16.00 -4.95 21.54
CA ASN A 111 -17.24 -4.90 22.33
C ASN A 111 -17.16 -3.94 23.53
N PHE A 112 -15.96 -3.58 23.99
CA PHE A 112 -15.74 -2.63 25.09
C PHE A 112 -15.67 -1.18 24.62
N ILE A 113 -15.53 -0.96 23.30
CA ILE A 113 -15.42 0.36 22.70
C ILE A 113 -16.78 0.75 22.14
N THR A 114 -17.52 1.56 22.86
CA THR A 114 -18.87 2.02 22.47
C THR A 114 -18.84 3.02 21.31
N ASP A 115 -17.78 3.81 21.18
CA ASP A 115 -17.66 4.82 20.15
C ASP A 115 -16.20 4.90 19.62
N PRO A 116 -15.87 4.16 18.55
CA PRO A 116 -14.52 4.15 17.97
C PRO A 116 -14.06 5.53 17.49
N LYS A 117 -14.99 6.41 17.11
CA LYS A 117 -14.67 7.75 16.60
C LYS A 117 -14.04 8.65 17.66
N LYS A 118 -14.47 8.51 18.91
CA LYS A 118 -13.90 9.26 20.05
C LYS A 118 -12.40 8.98 20.26
N PHE A 119 -11.95 7.79 19.87
CA PHE A 119 -10.52 7.39 19.94
C PHE A 119 -9.72 7.78 18.70
N GLY A 120 -10.34 8.45 17.72
CA GLY A 120 -9.66 8.84 16.50
C GLY A 120 -9.27 7.67 15.59
N LEU A 121 -9.92 6.51 15.73
CA LEU A 121 -9.60 5.31 14.95
C LEU A 121 -9.85 5.51 13.46
N ASP A 122 -10.78 6.39 13.08
CA ASP A 122 -10.99 6.77 11.68
C ASP A 122 -9.75 7.42 11.05
N PHE A 123 -8.96 8.12 11.87
CA PHE A 123 -7.72 8.76 11.40
C PHE A 123 -6.53 7.80 11.35
N ALA A 124 -6.59 6.65 12.01
CA ALA A 124 -5.45 5.72 12.11
C ALA A 124 -4.95 5.26 10.73
N ILE A 125 -5.87 4.96 9.79
CA ILE A 125 -5.52 4.54 8.43
C ILE A 125 -4.85 5.69 7.67
N VAL A 126 -5.39 6.90 7.79
CA VAL A 126 -4.83 8.10 7.15
C VAL A 126 -3.43 8.38 7.69
N ALA A 127 -3.25 8.32 9.02
CA ALA A 127 -1.95 8.49 9.67
C ALA A 127 -0.92 7.45 9.22
N MET A 128 -1.34 6.20 9.04
CA MET A 128 -0.49 5.13 8.51
C MET A 128 0.03 5.48 7.10
N PHE A 129 -0.84 5.89 6.19
CA PHE A 129 -0.42 6.27 4.83
C PHE A 129 0.45 7.52 4.80
N ILE A 130 0.18 8.51 5.66
CA ILE A 130 1.06 9.68 5.80
C ILE A 130 2.45 9.24 6.29
N GLY A 131 2.50 8.35 7.29
CA GLY A 131 3.75 7.80 7.80
C GLY A 131 4.54 7.02 6.75
N LEU A 132 3.86 6.17 5.94
CA LEU A 132 4.48 5.43 4.84
C LEU A 132 5.03 6.39 3.77
N LEU A 133 4.28 7.41 3.37
CA LEU A 133 4.73 8.42 2.42
C LEU A 133 5.96 9.16 2.95
N TYR A 134 5.93 9.58 4.21
CA TYR A 134 7.06 10.26 4.85
C TYR A 134 8.32 9.40 4.87
N LEU A 135 8.19 8.13 5.27
CA LEU A 135 9.32 7.18 5.27
C LEU A 135 9.84 6.94 3.85
N GLN A 136 8.98 6.87 2.86
CA GLN A 136 9.35 6.67 1.47
C GLN A 136 10.16 7.86 0.93
N VAL A 137 9.71 9.09 1.22
CA VAL A 137 10.40 10.33 0.83
C VAL A 137 11.79 10.44 1.49
N ILE A 138 11.92 10.06 2.78
CA ILE A 138 13.20 10.12 3.48
C ILE A 138 14.16 9.03 3.00
N SER A 139 13.64 7.81 2.81
CA SER A 139 14.45 6.63 2.47
C SER A 139 14.95 6.63 1.02
N ASP A 140 14.23 7.24 0.10
CA ASP A 140 14.63 7.26 -1.30
C ASP A 140 15.83 8.19 -1.52
N ARG A 141 16.98 7.57 -1.87
CA ARG A 141 18.24 8.23 -2.20
C ARG A 141 18.46 8.38 -3.70
N ASN A 142 17.67 7.69 -4.52
CA ASN A 142 17.89 7.62 -5.97
C ASN A 142 17.14 8.76 -6.70
N THR A 143 16.18 9.37 -6.06
CA THR A 143 15.36 10.42 -6.66
C THR A 143 15.56 11.75 -5.92
N SER A 144 15.74 12.84 -6.65
CA SER A 144 15.91 14.15 -6.01
C SER A 144 14.66 14.50 -5.18
N LYS A 145 14.88 15.02 -3.98
CA LYS A 145 13.76 15.38 -3.07
C LYS A 145 12.83 16.45 -3.68
N ARG A 146 13.38 17.32 -4.52
CA ARG A 146 12.59 18.34 -5.25
C ARG A 146 11.59 17.69 -6.19
N LEU A 147 12.05 16.69 -6.97
CA LEU A 147 11.17 15.92 -7.86
C LEU A 147 10.06 15.19 -7.09
N GLN A 148 10.41 14.55 -5.97
CA GLN A 148 9.42 13.87 -5.12
C GLN A 148 8.35 14.84 -4.60
N LEU A 149 8.73 16.01 -4.09
CA LEU A 149 7.78 17.02 -3.61
C LEU A 149 6.89 17.57 -4.72
N ILE A 150 7.46 17.82 -5.91
CA ILE A 150 6.69 18.25 -7.09
C ILE A 150 5.65 17.18 -7.47
N LEU A 151 6.04 15.91 -7.49
CA LEU A 151 5.14 14.80 -7.82
C LEU A 151 4.04 14.62 -6.78
N ILE A 152 4.37 14.77 -5.49
CA ILE A 152 3.36 14.72 -4.42
C ILE A 152 2.34 15.86 -4.60
N GLY A 153 2.80 17.08 -4.79
CA GLY A 153 1.92 18.23 -5.03
C GLY A 153 1.04 18.05 -6.27
N LEU A 154 1.65 17.60 -7.38
CA LEU A 154 0.93 17.30 -8.62
C LEU A 154 -0.14 16.23 -8.41
N THR A 155 0.20 15.15 -7.71
CA THR A 155 -0.75 14.06 -7.42
C THR A 155 -1.92 14.55 -6.56
N LEU A 156 -1.66 15.38 -5.55
CA LEU A 156 -2.73 15.97 -4.73
C LEU A 156 -3.69 16.83 -5.57
N ILE A 157 -3.15 17.65 -6.48
CA ILE A 157 -3.97 18.46 -7.40
C ILE A 157 -4.78 17.55 -8.32
N LEU A 158 -4.16 16.52 -8.90
CA LEU A 158 -4.85 15.57 -9.78
C LEU A 158 -5.96 14.81 -9.04
N VAL A 159 -5.74 14.40 -7.80
CA VAL A 159 -6.80 13.77 -6.96
C VAL A 159 -7.93 14.74 -6.73
N TYR A 160 -7.64 15.96 -6.32
CA TYR A 160 -8.66 16.98 -6.04
C TYR A 160 -9.52 17.28 -7.28
N VAL A 161 -8.86 17.51 -8.42
CA VAL A 161 -9.55 17.75 -9.70
C VAL A 161 -10.30 16.49 -10.15
N GLY A 162 -9.69 15.32 -10.01
CA GLY A 162 -10.30 14.04 -10.38
C GLY A 162 -11.58 13.75 -9.62
N LEU A 163 -11.64 14.07 -8.33
CA LEU A 163 -12.83 13.85 -7.50
C LEU A 163 -14.04 14.71 -7.94
N ILE A 164 -13.82 15.81 -8.68
CA ILE A 164 -14.89 16.65 -9.21
C ILE A 164 -15.56 16.02 -10.42
N PHE A 165 -14.78 15.33 -11.28
CA PHE A 165 -15.24 14.86 -12.60
C PHE A 165 -15.43 13.34 -12.68
N ILE A 166 -14.80 12.58 -11.78
CA ILE A 166 -14.70 11.12 -11.88
C ILE A 166 -15.23 10.47 -10.60
N PRO A 167 -15.99 9.38 -10.68
CA PRO A 167 -16.37 8.60 -9.49
C PRO A 167 -15.16 8.19 -8.67
N SER A 168 -15.23 8.31 -7.35
CA SER A 168 -14.11 8.08 -6.43
C SER A 168 -13.35 6.75 -6.64
N ASN A 169 -14.04 5.70 -7.08
CA ASN A 169 -13.45 4.39 -7.35
C ASN A 169 -12.48 4.38 -8.55
N LEU A 170 -12.72 5.24 -9.55
CA LEU A 170 -11.88 5.33 -10.76
C LEU A 170 -10.77 6.37 -10.62
N VAL A 171 -10.93 7.35 -9.73
CA VAL A 171 -9.93 8.41 -9.51
C VAL A 171 -8.56 7.83 -9.20
N ILE A 172 -8.49 6.78 -8.36
CA ILE A 172 -7.24 6.14 -7.97
C ILE A 172 -6.47 5.65 -9.20
N VAL A 173 -7.14 4.94 -10.11
CA VAL A 173 -6.51 4.37 -11.31
C VAL A 173 -6.09 5.45 -12.29
N VAL A 174 -6.98 6.39 -12.56
CA VAL A 174 -6.73 7.49 -13.51
C VAL A 174 -5.57 8.36 -13.02
N VAL A 175 -5.61 8.77 -11.75
CA VAL A 175 -4.55 9.60 -11.16
C VAL A 175 -3.22 8.85 -11.10
N THR A 176 -3.23 7.55 -10.80
CA THR A 176 -2.00 6.75 -10.80
C THR A 176 -1.38 6.68 -12.19
N LEU A 177 -2.16 6.39 -13.23
CA LEU A 177 -1.66 6.31 -14.60
C LEU A 177 -1.12 7.66 -15.09
N ILE A 178 -1.89 8.74 -14.90
CA ILE A 178 -1.49 10.10 -15.30
C ILE A 178 -0.26 10.54 -14.47
N GLY A 179 -0.30 10.34 -13.16
CA GLY A 179 0.79 10.72 -12.25
C GLY A 179 2.09 9.99 -12.56
N CYS A 180 2.04 8.69 -12.86
CA CYS A 180 3.20 7.94 -13.31
C CYS A 180 3.74 8.45 -14.65
N GLY A 181 2.87 8.67 -15.63
CA GLY A 181 3.26 9.20 -16.94
C GLY A 181 3.92 10.57 -16.84
N LEU A 182 3.31 11.49 -16.10
CA LEU A 182 3.87 12.81 -15.84
C LEU A 182 5.16 12.74 -15.02
N GLY A 183 5.25 11.83 -14.05
CA GLY A 183 6.46 11.62 -13.25
C GLY A 183 7.66 11.19 -14.09
N VAL A 184 7.47 10.25 -15.00
CA VAL A 184 8.51 9.82 -15.95
C VAL A 184 8.88 10.97 -16.88
N TRP A 185 7.90 11.67 -17.42
CA TRP A 185 8.13 12.80 -18.32
C TRP A 185 8.91 13.94 -17.65
N ILE A 186 8.51 14.37 -16.45
CA ILE A 186 9.18 15.41 -15.67
C ILE A 186 10.62 14.98 -15.32
N LYS A 187 10.82 13.71 -14.94
CA LYS A 187 12.15 13.19 -14.66
C LYS A 187 13.07 13.29 -15.86
N HIS A 188 12.58 12.93 -17.05
CA HIS A 188 13.38 13.01 -18.28
C HIS A 188 13.59 14.44 -18.79
N ALA A 189 12.65 15.35 -18.53
CA ALA A 189 12.73 16.72 -19.04
C ALA A 189 13.57 17.66 -18.15
N PHE A 190 13.62 17.43 -16.82
CA PHE A 190 14.19 18.41 -15.88
C PHE A 190 15.21 17.84 -14.89
N PHE A 191 15.36 16.51 -14.82
CA PHE A 191 16.26 15.82 -13.89
C PHE A 191 17.01 14.67 -14.56
#